data_425d335bc40fc1653e20136ca876c432
#
_entry.id   425d335bc40fc1653e20136ca876c432
#
_cell.length_a   1.000
_cell.length_b   1.000
_cell.length_c   1.000
_cell.angle_alpha   90.00
_cell.angle_beta   90.00
_cell.angle_gamma   90.00
#
_symmetry.space_group_name_H-M   'P 1'
#
loop_
_entity.id
_entity.type
_entity.pdbx_description
1 polymer ?
#
loop_
_entity_poly.entity_id
_entity_poly.type
_entity_poly.pdbx_seq_one_letter_code
_entity_poly.pdbx_strand_id
1 'polypeptide(L)'
;MKRSLFLAIATIALVAAPRVSNAQLGVLKPYSLGIAGGATQPMSDLKTSTDIGYNGTVAMAINLPFIPVGLRVDGAYNQFGQKAGVPAKLHVMSATGNVVWRLPSIGISPYLIGGAGLYSTAATVSGAASQTDNHLGWNAGAGINLPLSVFHAFVEARYNRISANGSSMEFVPVTFGIMF
;
A
#
# COMPACT_ATOMS: atom_id res chain seq x y z
N MET A 1 -9.42 -22.00 9.73
CA MET A 1 -9.16 -22.06 8.28
C MET A 1 -8.88 -20.70 7.60
N LYS A 2 -9.15 -19.52 8.22
CA LYS A 2 -8.93 -18.20 7.57
C LYS A 2 -7.48 -17.66 7.63
N ARG A 3 -6.64 -18.15 8.53
CA ARG A 3 -5.22 -17.74 8.67
C ARG A 3 -4.29 -18.29 7.57
N SER A 4 -4.66 -19.42 6.96
CA SER A 4 -3.85 -20.10 5.94
C SER A 4 -3.87 -19.39 4.58
N LEU A 5 -4.91 -18.61 4.26
CA LEU A 5 -5.04 -17.94 2.97
C LEU A 5 -4.09 -16.74 2.83
N PHE A 6 -3.90 -15.97 3.91
CA PHE A 6 -2.96 -14.83 3.89
C PHE A 6 -1.49 -15.29 3.85
N LEU A 7 -1.16 -16.40 4.52
CA LEU A 7 0.19 -16.98 4.44
C LEU A 7 0.50 -17.49 3.03
N ALA A 8 -0.48 -18.05 2.33
CA ALA A 8 -0.31 -18.54 0.96
C ALA A 8 -0.04 -17.41 -0.05
N ILE A 9 -0.69 -16.26 0.11
CA ILE A 9 -0.47 -15.09 -0.76
C ILE A 9 0.92 -14.47 -0.52
N ALA A 10 1.38 -14.40 0.72
CA ALA A 10 2.73 -13.93 1.06
C ALA A 10 3.82 -14.87 0.52
N THR A 11 3.59 -16.18 0.52
CA THR A 11 4.55 -17.18 0.02
C THR A 11 4.66 -17.17 -1.51
N ILE A 12 3.56 -16.92 -2.23
CA ILE A 12 3.58 -16.82 -3.70
C ILE A 12 4.37 -15.59 -4.17
N ALA A 13 4.31 -14.47 -3.43
CA ALA A 13 5.08 -13.28 -3.74
C ALA A 13 6.62 -13.48 -3.61
N LEU A 14 7.05 -14.39 -2.73
CA LEU A 14 8.48 -14.64 -2.48
C LEU A 14 9.11 -15.61 -3.50
N VAL A 15 8.32 -16.47 -4.16
CA VAL A 15 8.82 -17.44 -5.15
C VAL A 15 8.97 -16.81 -6.55
N ALA A 16 8.32 -15.67 -6.79
CA ALA A 16 8.37 -14.95 -8.06
C ALA A 16 9.53 -13.94 -8.17
N ALA A 17 10.57 -14.03 -7.33
CA ALA A 17 11.76 -13.20 -7.49
C ALA A 17 12.43 -13.54 -8.83
N PRO A 18 12.44 -12.64 -9.83
CA PRO A 18 13.08 -12.91 -11.10
C PRO A 18 14.58 -13.06 -10.86
N ARG A 19 15.13 -14.18 -11.31
CA ARG A 19 16.59 -14.33 -11.42
C ARG A 19 17.07 -13.23 -12.36
N VAL A 20 17.92 -12.34 -11.85
CA VAL A 20 18.54 -11.28 -12.65
C VAL A 20 19.47 -11.95 -13.66
N SER A 21 18.94 -12.31 -14.82
CA SER A 21 19.75 -12.65 -15.97
C SER A 21 20.15 -11.35 -16.64
N ASN A 22 21.44 -11.04 -16.67
CA ASN A 22 22.03 -9.95 -17.44
C ASN A 22 21.83 -10.24 -18.93
N ALA A 23 20.72 -9.83 -19.50
CA ALA A 23 20.50 -9.75 -20.92
C ALA A 23 20.36 -8.27 -21.26
N GLN A 24 21.44 -7.70 -21.78
CA GLN A 24 21.46 -6.43 -22.49
C GLN A 24 20.55 -6.54 -23.71
N LEU A 25 19.36 -6.01 -23.60
CA LEU A 25 18.52 -5.50 -24.69
C LEU A 25 17.41 -4.71 -23.98
N GLY A 26 17.19 -3.47 -24.37
CA GLY A 26 16.20 -2.56 -23.79
C GLY A 26 14.76 -3.05 -23.95
N VAL A 27 14.46 -4.18 -23.35
CA VAL A 27 13.11 -4.71 -23.22
C VAL A 27 12.47 -3.93 -22.09
N LEU A 28 11.48 -3.11 -22.40
CA LEU A 28 10.58 -2.52 -21.45
C LEU A 28 10.04 -3.65 -20.55
N LYS A 29 10.52 -3.73 -19.31
CA LYS A 29 10.00 -4.71 -18.36
C LYS A 29 8.53 -4.41 -18.15
N PRO A 30 7.61 -5.28 -18.52
CA PRO A 30 6.18 -5.02 -18.39
C PRO A 30 5.72 -4.99 -16.94
N TYR A 31 6.53 -5.51 -16.02
CA TYR A 31 6.23 -5.56 -14.59
C TYR A 31 7.39 -4.97 -13.77
N SER A 32 7.05 -4.44 -12.62
CA SER A 32 7.98 -3.92 -11.62
C SER A 32 7.55 -4.36 -10.24
N LEU A 33 8.50 -4.67 -9.38
CA LEU A 33 8.27 -4.97 -7.98
C LEU A 33 8.76 -3.80 -7.13
N GLY A 34 8.11 -3.53 -6.01
CA GLY A 34 8.48 -2.44 -5.15
C GLY A 34 8.27 -2.72 -3.68
N ILE A 35 9.02 -1.99 -2.88
CA ILE A 35 8.88 -1.92 -1.44
C ILE A 35 8.84 -0.46 -1.00
N ALA A 36 8.02 -0.17 -0.01
CA ALA A 36 7.89 1.18 0.53
C ALA A 36 7.61 1.15 2.02
N GLY A 37 7.92 2.25 2.67
CA GLY A 37 7.59 2.48 4.06
C GLY A 37 7.41 3.96 4.35
N GLY A 38 6.78 4.27 5.47
CA GLY A 38 6.53 5.65 5.83
C GLY A 38 5.66 5.83 7.05
N ALA A 39 5.02 6.98 7.14
CA ALA A 39 4.12 7.33 8.22
C ALA A 39 2.65 7.21 7.78
N THR A 40 1.77 6.84 8.71
CA THR A 40 0.32 6.80 8.50
C THR A 40 -0.36 7.79 9.41
N GLN A 41 -1.06 8.77 8.82
CA GLN A 41 -1.83 9.77 9.52
C GLN A 41 -3.29 9.31 9.63
N PRO A 42 -3.85 9.12 10.85
CA PRO A 42 -5.27 8.88 11.02
C PRO A 42 -6.08 10.15 10.70
N MET A 43 -7.28 9.98 10.15
CA MET A 43 -8.20 11.05 9.78
C MET A 43 -9.56 10.86 10.49
N SER A 44 -10.40 11.88 10.43
CA SER A 44 -11.78 11.83 10.96
C SER A 44 -11.86 11.24 12.38
N ASP A 45 -12.79 10.36 12.64
CA ASP A 45 -13.02 9.74 13.94
C ASP A 45 -11.82 8.90 14.43
N LEU A 46 -11.03 8.35 13.51
CA LEU A 46 -9.83 7.58 13.84
C LEU A 46 -8.78 8.43 14.57
N LYS A 47 -8.67 9.72 14.23
CA LYS A 47 -7.75 10.67 14.87
C LYS A 47 -8.10 10.93 16.35
N THR A 48 -9.33 10.68 16.79
CA THR A 48 -9.72 10.85 18.19
C THR A 48 -9.14 9.75 19.08
N SER A 49 -8.92 8.56 18.52
CA SER A 49 -8.53 7.34 19.26
C SER A 49 -7.10 6.90 19.00
N THR A 50 -6.47 7.39 17.92
CA THR A 50 -5.12 6.97 17.51
C THR A 50 -4.25 8.15 17.14
N ASP A 51 -2.93 7.94 17.19
CA ASP A 51 -1.90 8.89 16.75
C ASP A 51 -1.22 8.43 15.46
N ILE A 52 -0.33 9.28 14.93
CA ILE A 52 0.51 8.96 13.77
C ILE A 52 1.22 7.62 14.01
N GLY A 53 1.16 6.77 13.02
CA GLY A 53 1.80 5.48 13.01
C GLY A 53 2.79 5.32 11.87
N TYR A 54 3.15 4.07 11.58
CA TYR A 54 4.02 3.72 10.47
C TYR A 54 3.34 2.74 9.51
N ASN A 55 3.86 2.67 8.30
CA ASN A 55 3.39 1.71 7.31
C ASN A 55 4.54 1.04 6.57
N GLY A 56 4.24 -0.13 6.02
CA GLY A 56 5.06 -0.85 5.07
C GLY A 56 4.20 -1.37 3.93
N THR A 57 4.70 -1.30 2.70
CA THR A 57 3.97 -1.70 1.48
C THR A 57 4.88 -2.51 0.58
N VAL A 58 4.33 -3.58 0.02
CA VAL A 58 4.89 -4.30 -1.13
C VAL A 58 3.98 -4.05 -2.32
N ALA A 59 4.57 -3.82 -3.49
CA ALA A 59 3.84 -3.47 -4.70
C ALA A 59 4.31 -4.30 -5.88
N MET A 60 3.38 -4.65 -6.76
CA MET A 60 3.65 -5.19 -8.08
C MET A 60 2.90 -4.35 -9.11
N ALA A 61 3.65 -3.71 -10.02
CA ALA A 61 3.08 -2.89 -11.08
C ALA A 61 3.24 -3.56 -12.45
N ILE A 62 2.23 -3.41 -13.29
CA ILE A 62 2.23 -3.77 -14.70
C ILE A 62 2.13 -2.48 -15.49
N ASN A 63 3.18 -2.20 -16.26
CA ASN A 63 3.27 -1.03 -17.10
C ASN A 63 2.74 -1.37 -18.48
N LEU A 64 1.70 -0.68 -18.91
CA LEU A 64 1.16 -0.86 -20.26
C LEU A 64 1.99 -0.01 -21.23
N PRO A 65 2.60 -0.61 -22.27
CA PRO A 65 3.36 0.12 -23.25
C PRO A 65 2.42 1.05 -24.04
N PHE A 66 2.93 2.24 -24.43
CA PHE A 66 2.25 3.24 -25.27
C PHE A 66 1.07 3.98 -24.64
N ILE A 67 0.67 3.66 -23.41
CA ILE A 67 -0.38 4.41 -22.70
C ILE A 67 0.14 4.87 -21.32
N PRO A 68 -0.28 6.06 -20.86
CA PRO A 68 0.18 6.61 -19.57
C PRO A 68 -0.47 5.93 -18.35
N VAL A 69 -1.16 4.82 -18.58
CA VAL A 69 -1.89 4.07 -17.54
C VAL A 69 -1.18 2.77 -17.23
N GLY A 70 -1.11 2.41 -15.96
CA GLY A 70 -0.61 1.13 -15.47
C GLY A 70 -1.56 0.54 -14.43
N LEU A 71 -1.37 -0.74 -14.14
CA LEU A 71 -2.05 -1.44 -13.05
C LEU A 71 -1.06 -1.71 -11.93
N ARG A 72 -1.49 -1.62 -10.66
CA ARG A 72 -0.66 -1.93 -9.50
C ARG A 72 -1.46 -2.70 -8.45
N VAL A 73 -0.89 -3.76 -7.94
CA VAL A 73 -1.41 -4.52 -6.80
C VAL A 73 -0.51 -4.22 -5.61
N ASP A 74 -1.09 -3.80 -4.50
CA ASP A 74 -0.38 -3.47 -3.29
C ASP A 74 -0.85 -4.33 -2.13
N GLY A 75 0.11 -4.85 -1.35
CA GLY A 75 -0.11 -5.37 -0.01
C GLY A 75 0.49 -4.40 1.00
N ALA A 76 -0.31 -3.88 1.92
CA ALA A 76 0.16 -2.89 2.88
C ALA A 76 -0.19 -3.28 4.32
N TYR A 77 0.69 -2.90 5.23
CA TYR A 77 0.51 -2.97 6.67
C TYR A 77 0.63 -1.56 7.27
N ASN A 78 -0.38 -1.14 8.01
CA ASN A 78 -0.43 0.15 8.70
C ASN A 78 -0.62 -0.10 10.19
N GLN A 79 0.30 0.37 11.01
CA GLN A 79 0.23 0.34 12.47
C GLN A 79 0.01 1.76 12.97
N PHE A 80 -1.07 1.99 13.71
CA PHE A 80 -1.36 3.31 14.29
C PHE A 80 -0.72 3.46 15.67
N GLY A 81 -0.33 4.69 16.00
CA GLY A 81 0.18 5.05 17.30
C GLY A 81 -0.93 4.98 18.37
N GLN A 82 -0.56 4.66 19.59
CA GLN A 82 -1.47 4.67 20.73
C GLN A 82 -1.60 6.09 21.28
N LYS A 83 -2.83 6.53 21.47
CA LYS A 83 -3.09 7.77 22.20
C LYS A 83 -3.02 7.52 23.70
N ALA A 84 -2.51 8.50 24.45
CA ALA A 84 -2.45 8.40 25.91
C ALA A 84 -3.83 8.11 26.51
N GLY A 85 -3.91 7.08 27.35
CA GLY A 85 -5.16 6.64 27.98
C GLY A 85 -6.00 5.62 27.21
N VAL A 86 -5.60 5.24 25.98
CA VAL A 86 -6.29 4.20 25.18
C VAL A 86 -5.41 2.95 25.09
N PRO A 87 -5.67 1.87 25.85
CA PRO A 87 -4.83 0.67 25.86
C PRO A 87 -5.09 -0.27 24.66
N ALA A 88 -5.35 0.27 23.47
CA ALA A 88 -5.63 -0.50 22.27
C ALA A 88 -4.62 -0.18 21.15
N LYS A 89 -4.03 -1.23 20.57
CA LYS A 89 -3.21 -1.12 19.35
C LYS A 89 -4.08 -1.45 18.16
N LEU A 90 -4.19 -0.52 17.22
CA LEU A 90 -4.91 -0.72 15.96
C LEU A 90 -3.92 -0.93 14.83
N HIS A 91 -4.15 -1.95 14.04
CA HIS A 91 -3.44 -2.14 12.78
C HIS A 91 -4.40 -2.53 11.65
N VAL A 92 -4.03 -2.14 10.44
CA VAL A 92 -4.79 -2.39 9.23
C VAL A 92 -3.87 -3.03 8.20
N MET A 93 -4.22 -4.24 7.77
CA MET A 93 -3.62 -4.89 6.61
C MET A 93 -4.53 -4.70 5.41
N SER A 94 -3.97 -4.51 4.23
CA SER A 94 -4.75 -4.37 3.01
C SER A 94 -4.14 -5.08 1.82
N ALA A 95 -5.02 -5.50 0.90
CA ALA A 95 -4.68 -5.96 -0.44
C ALA A 95 -5.56 -5.20 -1.42
N THR A 96 -4.94 -4.35 -2.26
CA THR A 96 -5.65 -3.43 -3.16
C THR A 96 -5.19 -3.56 -4.60
N GLY A 97 -6.14 -3.49 -5.55
CA GLY A 97 -5.89 -3.32 -6.97
C GLY A 97 -6.07 -1.85 -7.35
N ASN A 98 -5.11 -1.29 -8.07
CA ASN A 98 -5.04 0.13 -8.36
C ASN A 98 -4.76 0.40 -9.83
N VAL A 99 -5.30 1.50 -10.33
CA VAL A 99 -4.95 2.12 -11.61
C VAL A 99 -4.00 3.27 -11.31
N VAL A 100 -2.90 3.34 -12.03
CA VAL A 100 -1.89 4.40 -11.94
C VAL A 100 -1.89 5.18 -13.24
N TRP A 101 -2.18 6.47 -13.19
CA TRP A 101 -2.12 7.37 -14.33
C TRP A 101 -0.90 8.28 -14.21
N ARG A 102 0.07 8.09 -15.10
CA ARG A 102 1.28 8.90 -15.17
C ARG A 102 1.03 10.16 -15.96
N LEU A 103 1.38 11.29 -15.38
CA LEU A 103 1.28 12.59 -16.06
C LEU A 103 2.53 12.82 -16.92
N PRO A 104 2.38 13.38 -18.13
CA PRO A 104 3.52 13.71 -18.98
C PRO A 104 4.47 14.67 -18.28
N SER A 105 5.75 14.34 -18.23
CA SER A 105 6.77 15.18 -17.62
C SER A 105 8.17 14.77 -18.08
N ILE A 106 9.14 15.65 -17.90
CA ILE A 106 10.56 15.39 -18.18
C ILE A 106 11.28 15.26 -16.84
N GLY A 107 11.90 14.11 -16.60
CA GLY A 107 12.64 13.80 -15.36
C GLY A 107 11.72 13.27 -14.26
N ILE A 108 11.26 14.12 -13.34
CA ILE A 108 10.34 13.73 -12.27
C ILE A 108 8.97 13.44 -12.86
N SER A 109 8.43 12.26 -12.60
CA SER A 109 7.15 11.81 -13.18
C SER A 109 6.04 11.79 -12.13
N PRO A 110 5.19 12.82 -12.06
CA PRO A 110 4.03 12.80 -11.19
C PRO A 110 2.99 11.80 -11.70
N TYR A 111 2.21 11.23 -10.77
CA TYR A 111 1.14 10.31 -11.11
C TYR A 111 -0.02 10.41 -10.14
N LEU A 112 -1.18 10.02 -10.61
CA LEU A 112 -2.37 9.78 -9.81
C LEU A 112 -2.58 8.28 -9.67
N ILE A 113 -3.12 7.87 -8.53
CA ILE A 113 -3.43 6.47 -8.24
C ILE A 113 -4.79 6.38 -7.60
N GLY A 114 -5.55 5.36 -7.96
CA GLY A 114 -6.83 5.07 -7.34
C GLY A 114 -7.19 3.61 -7.49
N GLY A 115 -7.88 3.07 -6.50
CA GLY A 115 -8.24 1.67 -6.50
C GLY A 115 -9.14 1.26 -5.37
N ALA A 116 -9.37 -0.04 -5.27
CA ALA A 116 -10.18 -0.65 -4.23
C ALA A 116 -9.61 -2.01 -3.81
N GLY A 117 -10.06 -2.51 -2.68
CA GLY A 117 -9.61 -3.80 -2.20
C GLY A 117 -10.17 -4.20 -0.84
N LEU A 118 -9.53 -5.20 -0.28
CA LEU A 118 -9.85 -5.76 1.02
C LEU A 118 -8.95 -5.16 2.09
N TYR A 119 -9.56 -4.80 3.21
CA TYR A 119 -8.90 -4.26 4.39
C TYR A 119 -9.26 -5.13 5.60
N SER A 120 -8.26 -5.61 6.30
CA SER A 120 -8.39 -6.37 7.52
C SER A 120 -7.96 -5.48 8.69
N THR A 121 -8.90 -5.13 9.54
CA THR A 121 -8.65 -4.31 10.74
C THR A 121 -8.53 -5.22 11.94
N ALA A 122 -7.52 -5.01 12.78
CA ALA A 122 -7.42 -5.74 14.02
C ALA A 122 -7.06 -4.78 15.17
N ALA A 123 -7.85 -4.84 16.22
CA ALA A 123 -7.62 -4.14 17.48
C ALA A 123 -7.15 -5.15 18.53
N THR A 124 -6.00 -4.88 19.15
CA THR A 124 -5.47 -5.68 20.25
C THR A 124 -5.57 -4.85 21.52
N VAL A 125 -6.42 -5.29 22.45
CA VAL A 125 -6.51 -4.76 23.79
C VAL A 125 -5.73 -5.68 24.72
N SER A 126 -4.94 -5.11 25.63
CA SER A 126 -4.15 -5.90 26.62
C SER A 126 -5.08 -6.80 27.43
N GLY A 127 -4.90 -8.13 27.32
CA GLY A 127 -5.66 -9.15 28.04
C GLY A 127 -6.93 -9.66 27.35
N ALA A 128 -7.27 -9.19 26.14
CA ALA A 128 -8.40 -9.69 25.35
C ALA A 128 -7.95 -10.32 24.02
N ALA A 129 -8.79 -11.23 23.47
CA ALA A 129 -8.55 -11.79 22.16
C ALA A 129 -8.63 -10.70 21.09
N SER A 130 -7.69 -10.70 20.15
CA SER A 130 -7.70 -9.80 19.01
C SER A 130 -8.91 -10.09 18.12
N GLN A 131 -9.78 -9.11 17.91
CA GLN A 131 -10.84 -9.19 16.91
C GLN A 131 -10.31 -8.71 15.57
N THR A 132 -10.59 -9.49 14.54
CA THR A 132 -10.18 -9.16 13.16
C THR A 132 -11.42 -9.12 12.29
N ASP A 133 -11.68 -7.96 11.68
CA ASP A 133 -12.79 -7.75 10.77
C ASP A 133 -12.28 -7.40 9.37
N ASN A 134 -12.95 -7.94 8.34
CA ASN A 134 -12.61 -7.69 6.95
C ASN A 134 -13.66 -6.79 6.31
N HIS A 135 -13.21 -5.74 5.65
CA HIS A 135 -14.03 -4.72 5.03
C HIS A 135 -13.59 -4.45 3.60
N LEU A 136 -14.51 -3.98 2.78
CA LEU A 136 -14.19 -3.38 1.50
C LEU A 136 -13.82 -1.90 1.72
N GLY A 137 -12.88 -1.43 0.91
CA GLY A 137 -12.48 -0.04 0.92
C GLY A 137 -11.94 0.40 -0.44
N TRP A 138 -11.78 1.70 -0.57
CA TRP A 138 -11.17 2.31 -1.74
C TRP A 138 -10.06 3.28 -1.32
N ASN A 139 -9.21 3.59 -2.27
CA ASN A 139 -8.14 4.57 -2.07
C ASN A 139 -7.99 5.48 -3.29
N ALA A 140 -7.50 6.69 -3.04
CA ALA A 140 -7.11 7.63 -4.08
C ALA A 140 -5.92 8.45 -3.58
N GLY A 141 -4.99 8.76 -4.47
CA GLY A 141 -3.79 9.48 -4.09
C GLY A 141 -2.99 10.01 -5.26
N ALA A 142 -1.85 10.58 -4.91
CA ALA A 142 -0.88 11.09 -5.86
C ALA A 142 0.54 10.79 -5.39
N GLY A 143 1.45 10.72 -6.34
CA GLY A 143 2.85 10.52 -6.06
C GLY A 143 3.74 11.08 -7.14
N ILE A 144 5.03 11.02 -6.87
CA ILE A 144 6.08 11.37 -7.82
C ILE A 144 7.06 10.21 -7.95
N ASN A 145 7.43 9.86 -9.17
CA ASN A 145 8.51 8.92 -9.47
C ASN A 145 9.78 9.71 -9.82
N LEU A 146 10.88 9.26 -9.25
CA LEU A 146 12.24 9.75 -9.51
C LEU A 146 12.99 8.62 -10.23
N PRO A 147 13.16 8.68 -11.56
CA PRO A 147 13.91 7.67 -12.29
C PRO A 147 15.38 7.75 -11.92
N LEU A 148 15.92 6.68 -11.39
CA LEU A 148 17.34 6.47 -11.11
C LEU A 148 17.85 5.37 -12.07
N SER A 149 19.14 5.28 -12.27
CA SER A 149 19.73 4.42 -13.32
C SER A 149 19.35 2.93 -13.22
N VAL A 150 19.12 2.42 -12.01
CA VAL A 150 18.87 0.99 -11.75
C VAL A 150 17.47 0.73 -11.20
N PHE A 151 16.88 1.69 -10.50
CA PHE A 151 15.56 1.60 -9.87
C PHE A 151 14.83 2.94 -9.95
N HIS A 152 13.56 2.95 -9.64
CA HIS A 152 12.77 4.17 -9.50
C HIS A 152 12.45 4.39 -8.04
N ALA A 153 12.86 5.51 -7.48
CA ALA A 153 12.36 5.94 -6.18
C ALA A 153 11.00 6.62 -6.35
N PHE A 154 10.13 6.52 -5.35
CA PHE A 154 8.86 7.24 -5.36
C PHE A 154 8.50 7.76 -3.98
N VAL A 155 7.73 8.83 -3.97
CA VAL A 155 7.00 9.33 -2.80
C VAL A 155 5.54 9.38 -3.16
N GLU A 156 4.66 8.87 -2.27
CA GLU A 156 3.24 8.77 -2.51
C GLU A 156 2.46 9.11 -1.25
N ALA A 157 1.40 9.90 -1.40
CA ALA A 157 0.38 10.10 -0.38
C ALA A 157 -0.95 9.57 -0.89
N ARG A 158 -1.64 8.74 -0.09
CA ARG A 158 -2.85 8.05 -0.49
C ARG A 158 -3.93 8.11 0.58
N TYR A 159 -5.06 8.70 0.28
CA TYR A 159 -6.24 8.63 1.13
C TYR A 159 -6.88 7.26 1.00
N ASN A 160 -7.14 6.60 2.14
CA ASN A 160 -7.82 5.31 2.23
C ASN A 160 -9.11 5.49 3.02
N ARG A 161 -10.20 4.92 2.51
CA ARG A 161 -11.49 4.85 3.18
C ARG A 161 -11.99 3.42 3.23
N ILE A 162 -12.20 2.92 4.43
CA ILE A 162 -12.72 1.59 4.72
C ILE A 162 -14.18 1.74 5.13
N SER A 163 -15.07 1.01 4.46
CA SER A 163 -16.49 0.97 4.81
C SER A 163 -16.71 -0.10 5.89
N ALA A 164 -16.92 0.34 7.12
CA ALA A 164 -17.30 -0.53 8.23
C ALA A 164 -18.80 -0.32 8.54
N ASN A 165 -19.49 -1.36 8.99
CA ASN A 165 -20.93 -1.36 9.27
C ASN A 165 -21.42 -0.10 10.03
N GLY A 166 -21.93 0.89 9.29
CA GLY A 166 -22.46 2.15 9.83
C GLY A 166 -21.43 3.25 10.14
N SER A 167 -20.13 2.99 9.95
CA SER A 167 -19.05 3.98 10.13
C SER A 167 -18.02 3.86 9.01
N SER A 168 -17.14 4.84 8.88
CA SER A 168 -16.00 4.76 7.97
C SER A 168 -14.70 5.00 8.73
N MET A 169 -13.66 4.25 8.37
CA MET A 169 -12.31 4.46 8.88
C MET A 169 -11.47 5.10 7.78
N GLU A 170 -10.83 6.21 8.09
CA GLU A 170 -10.11 7.03 7.12
C GLU A 170 -8.69 7.31 7.59
N PHE A 171 -7.70 7.18 6.69
CA PHE A 171 -6.31 7.47 6.99
C PHE A 171 -5.50 7.77 5.73
N VAL A 172 -4.39 8.47 5.91
CA VAL A 172 -3.48 8.86 4.83
C VAL A 172 -2.07 8.35 5.15
N PRO A 173 -1.62 7.23 4.54
CA PRO A 173 -0.22 6.89 4.50
C PRO A 173 0.54 7.82 3.57
N VAL A 174 1.70 8.27 4.02
CA VAL A 174 2.73 8.92 3.20
C VAL A 174 3.90 7.96 3.15
N THR A 175 4.21 7.45 1.96
CA THR A 175 5.21 6.41 1.74
C THR A 175 6.35 6.90 0.87
N PHE A 176 7.55 6.47 1.19
CA PHE A 176 8.72 6.51 0.34
C PHE A 176 9.11 5.08 -0.03
N GLY A 177 9.41 4.83 -1.30
CA GLY A 177 9.74 3.49 -1.76
C GLY A 177 10.61 3.45 -3.00
N ILE A 178 10.94 2.22 -3.37
CA ILE A 178 11.69 1.90 -4.59
C ILE A 178 10.94 0.84 -5.39
N MET A 179 11.01 0.97 -6.72
CA MET A 179 10.50 0.01 -7.71
C MET A 179 11.65 -0.44 -8.61
N PHE A 180 11.76 -1.74 -8.86
CA PHE A 180 12.80 -2.39 -9.67
C PHE A 180 12.26 -3.50 -10.57
#